data_271c43255da52852a81e577b6b9195d4
#
_entry.id   271c43255da52852a81e577b6b9195d4
#
_cell.length_a   1.000
_cell.length_b   1.000
_cell.length_c   1.000
_cell.angle_alpha   90.00
_cell.angle_beta   90.00
_cell.angle_gamma   90.00
#
_symmetry.space_group_name_H-M   'P 1'
#
loop_
_entity.id
_entity.type
_entity.pdbx_description
1 polymer ?
#
loop_
_entity_poly.entity_id
_entity_poly.type
_entity_poly.pdbx_seq_one_letter_code
_entity_poly.pdbx_strand_id
1 'polypeptide(L)'
;MVGFLPYVLLVMVPGLLLSLWAAHRVRSTYGKWSKVDSGISMSAFDFARYLLNAQGLNEVKVESTPGSLTDNYDPRTRALRISTGVAARQQASPLGGRLGGSPMGGLGAPTQRGYAYGASAVLGTAEPLNGRLSVAQVAVIAHEVGHAQQHASHDPMMALRQTIVPVAQFGSTLAPWLIIAGVFLRITDLALVGLIFFAAAVVFTFITLPVEFGASRRALAFVGPMGLTGEREVGARQVLGAAGWTYVAAALTALLTFLYYFMLVGGSRR
;
A
#
# COMPACT_ATOMS: atom_id res chain seq x y z
N MET A 1 35.47 -2.05 11.09
CA MET A 1 34.45 -1.79 12.14
C MET A 1 33.14 -1.41 11.48
N VAL A 2 32.13 -2.25 11.56
CA VAL A 2 30.76 -1.92 11.15
C VAL A 2 30.16 -1.18 12.35
N GLY A 3 30.10 0.15 12.29
CA GLY A 3 29.67 1.00 13.39
C GLY A 3 28.41 1.77 13.05
N PHE A 4 27.86 2.55 14.00
CA PHE A 4 26.65 3.34 13.81
C PHE A 4 26.74 4.33 12.63
N LEU A 5 27.87 4.99 12.44
CA LEU A 5 28.07 5.96 11.36
C LEU A 5 27.95 5.33 9.95
N PRO A 6 28.59 4.18 9.64
CA PRO A 6 28.35 3.46 8.38
C PRO A 6 26.90 3.06 8.17
N TYR A 7 26.18 2.64 9.21
CA TYR A 7 24.76 2.35 9.10
C TYR A 7 23.93 3.57 8.67
N VAL A 8 24.18 4.70 9.31
CA VAL A 8 23.51 5.96 8.95
C VAL A 8 23.78 6.32 7.50
N LEU A 9 25.04 6.32 7.07
CA LEU A 9 25.43 6.80 5.75
C LEU A 9 25.08 5.83 4.60
N LEU A 10 25.19 4.52 4.82
CA LEU A 10 25.02 3.51 3.77
C LEU A 10 23.59 2.92 3.72
N VAL A 11 22.82 3.03 4.80
CA VAL A 11 21.49 2.44 4.87
C VAL A 11 20.42 3.49 5.15
N MET A 12 20.53 4.23 6.26
CA MET A 12 19.47 5.16 6.68
C MET A 12 19.31 6.32 5.69
N VAL A 13 20.40 6.99 5.31
CA VAL A 13 20.32 8.14 4.41
C VAL A 13 19.84 7.74 3.01
N PRO A 14 20.39 6.73 2.32
CA PRO A 14 19.88 6.30 1.03
C PRO A 14 18.42 5.80 1.10
N GLY A 15 18.08 5.02 2.13
CA GLY A 15 16.71 4.53 2.33
C GLY A 15 15.71 5.64 2.57
N LEU A 16 16.08 6.65 3.38
CA LEU A 16 15.25 7.83 3.61
C LEU A 16 15.04 8.65 2.33
N LEU A 17 16.13 8.94 1.60
CA LEU A 17 16.05 9.70 0.34
C LEU A 17 15.19 8.99 -0.69
N LEU A 18 15.34 7.67 -0.83
CA LEU A 18 14.54 6.86 -1.74
C LEU A 18 13.06 6.85 -1.34
N SER A 19 12.77 6.74 -0.04
CA SER A 19 11.41 6.78 0.48
C SER A 19 10.76 8.15 0.30
N LEU A 20 11.49 9.24 0.55
CA LEU A 20 11.01 10.61 0.33
C LEU A 20 10.75 10.88 -1.16
N TRP A 21 11.66 10.42 -2.04
CA TRP A 21 11.47 10.53 -3.48
C TRP A 21 10.23 9.77 -3.96
N ALA A 22 10.06 8.52 -3.53
CA ALA A 22 8.88 7.72 -3.88
C ALA A 22 7.58 8.36 -3.37
N ALA A 23 7.56 8.83 -2.13
CA ALA A 23 6.42 9.54 -1.54
C ALA A 23 6.11 10.85 -2.29
N HIS A 24 7.13 11.64 -2.64
CA HIS A 24 6.95 12.84 -3.45
C HIS A 24 6.36 12.51 -4.83
N ARG A 25 6.87 11.47 -5.49
CA ARG A 25 6.38 11.02 -6.78
C ARG A 25 4.91 10.60 -6.74
N VAL A 26 4.49 9.86 -5.71
CA VAL A 26 3.07 9.51 -5.51
C VAL A 26 2.21 10.76 -5.36
N ARG A 27 2.61 11.68 -4.47
CA ARG A 27 1.84 12.91 -4.20
C ARG A 27 1.69 13.79 -5.43
N SER A 28 2.79 14.04 -6.13
CA SER A 28 2.79 14.89 -7.32
C SER A 28 1.96 14.27 -8.45
N THR A 29 2.10 12.96 -8.68
CA THR A 29 1.36 12.25 -9.73
C THR A 29 -0.12 12.15 -9.38
N TYR A 30 -0.45 11.76 -8.17
CA TYR A 30 -1.84 11.73 -7.71
C TYR A 30 -2.47 13.12 -7.75
N GLY A 31 -1.79 14.14 -7.24
CA GLY A 31 -2.28 15.52 -7.25
C GLY A 31 -2.51 16.07 -8.66
N LYS A 32 -1.70 15.68 -9.65
CA LYS A 32 -1.93 16.01 -11.06
C LYS A 32 -3.21 15.34 -11.57
N TRP A 33 -3.32 14.02 -11.44
CA TRP A 33 -4.37 13.22 -12.06
C TRP A 33 -5.69 13.19 -11.28
N SER A 34 -5.68 13.65 -10.04
CA SER A 34 -6.90 13.88 -9.27
C SER A 34 -7.73 15.06 -9.76
N LYS A 35 -7.15 15.93 -10.59
CA LYS A 35 -7.79 17.10 -11.21
C LYS A 35 -8.29 16.81 -12.63
N VAL A 36 -7.97 15.66 -13.17
CA VAL A 36 -8.35 15.27 -14.55
C VAL A 36 -9.57 14.37 -14.49
N ASP A 37 -10.64 14.78 -15.19
CA ASP A 37 -11.88 14.01 -15.32
C ASP A 37 -11.63 12.69 -16.08
N SER A 38 -12.00 11.57 -15.48
CA SER A 38 -11.91 10.25 -16.14
C SER A 38 -12.93 10.03 -17.25
N GLY A 39 -13.98 10.84 -17.31
CA GLY A 39 -15.15 10.61 -18.16
C GLY A 39 -16.17 9.64 -17.57
N ILE A 40 -15.90 9.06 -16.38
CA ILE A 40 -16.79 8.10 -15.73
C ILE A 40 -17.73 8.86 -14.78
N SER A 41 -19.02 8.84 -15.10
CA SER A 41 -20.09 9.51 -14.34
C SER A 41 -20.75 8.55 -13.37
N MET A 42 -19.98 8.00 -12.43
CA MET A 42 -20.45 7.09 -11.38
C MET A 42 -19.89 7.54 -10.05
N SER A 43 -20.57 7.17 -8.95
CA SER A 43 -19.96 7.28 -7.63
C SER A 43 -18.79 6.31 -7.48
N ALA A 44 -17.87 6.58 -6.53
CA ALA A 44 -16.76 5.67 -6.24
C ALA A 44 -17.26 4.26 -5.84
N PHE A 45 -18.37 4.20 -5.09
CA PHE A 45 -19.00 2.95 -4.69
C PHE A 45 -19.63 2.23 -5.86
N ASP A 46 -20.39 2.95 -6.72
CA ASP A 46 -21.02 2.36 -7.90
C ASP A 46 -19.97 1.86 -8.89
N PHE A 47 -18.90 2.63 -9.08
CA PHE A 47 -17.79 2.24 -9.94
C PHE A 47 -17.08 0.98 -9.42
N ALA A 48 -16.79 0.92 -8.12
CA ALA A 48 -16.19 -0.26 -7.50
C ALA A 48 -17.11 -1.48 -7.65
N ARG A 49 -18.41 -1.33 -7.37
CA ARG A 49 -19.41 -2.38 -7.55
C ARG A 49 -19.52 -2.82 -8.99
N TYR A 50 -19.55 -1.88 -9.92
CA TYR A 50 -19.58 -2.18 -11.35
C TYR A 50 -18.37 -3.02 -11.78
N LEU A 51 -17.16 -2.62 -11.39
CA LEU A 51 -15.94 -3.36 -11.71
C LEU A 51 -15.94 -4.76 -11.09
N LEU A 52 -16.32 -4.87 -9.81
CA LEU A 52 -16.41 -6.17 -9.15
C LEU A 52 -17.39 -7.11 -9.85
N ASN A 53 -18.56 -6.62 -10.20
CA ASN A 53 -19.57 -7.41 -10.91
C ASN A 53 -19.09 -7.82 -12.32
N ALA A 54 -18.41 -6.92 -13.04
CA ALA A 54 -17.81 -7.22 -14.35
C ALA A 54 -16.72 -8.31 -14.29
N GLN A 55 -16.12 -8.50 -13.10
CA GLN A 55 -15.13 -9.57 -12.85
C GLN A 55 -15.76 -10.81 -12.19
N GLY A 56 -17.08 -10.89 -12.05
CA GLY A 56 -17.78 -12.00 -11.40
C GLY A 56 -17.61 -12.05 -9.87
N LEU A 57 -17.20 -10.94 -9.24
CA LEU A 57 -16.90 -10.84 -7.80
C LEU A 57 -18.06 -10.23 -7.02
N ASN A 58 -19.27 -10.74 -7.23
CA ASN A 58 -20.52 -10.19 -6.67
C ASN A 58 -20.57 -10.28 -5.15
N GLU A 59 -19.89 -11.26 -4.55
CA GLU A 59 -19.85 -11.51 -3.11
C GLU A 59 -18.89 -10.56 -2.36
N VAL A 60 -18.03 -9.84 -3.05
CA VAL A 60 -17.12 -8.87 -2.43
C VAL A 60 -17.92 -7.67 -1.95
N LYS A 61 -17.83 -7.37 -0.67
CA LYS A 61 -18.52 -6.21 -0.07
C LYS A 61 -17.79 -4.92 -0.47
N VAL A 62 -18.54 -3.83 -0.63
CA VAL A 62 -17.99 -2.48 -0.78
C VAL A 62 -18.33 -1.67 0.46
N GLU A 63 -17.32 -1.23 1.19
CA GLU A 63 -17.44 -0.54 2.47
C GLU A 63 -16.69 0.80 2.42
N SER A 64 -17.04 1.73 3.31
CA SER A 64 -16.29 2.97 3.49
C SER A 64 -15.17 2.80 4.52
N THR A 65 -14.05 3.50 4.33
CA THR A 65 -12.99 3.61 5.32
C THR A 65 -12.62 5.08 5.56
N PRO A 66 -12.40 5.51 6.82
CA PRO A 66 -12.02 6.89 7.08
C PRO A 66 -10.64 7.24 6.52
N GLY A 67 -10.49 8.49 6.08
CA GLY A 67 -9.23 9.03 5.59
C GLY A 67 -9.18 9.27 4.09
N SER A 68 -8.00 9.63 3.58
CA SER A 68 -7.72 9.81 2.16
C SER A 68 -6.67 8.80 1.73
N LEU A 69 -6.86 8.15 0.57
CA LEU A 69 -6.01 7.07 0.06
C LEU A 69 -5.83 5.90 1.06
N THR A 70 -6.89 5.62 1.78
CA THR A 70 -6.99 4.45 2.66
C THR A 70 -7.74 3.31 1.98
N ASP A 71 -7.99 3.47 0.67
CA ASP A 71 -8.60 2.44 -0.16
C ASP A 71 -7.80 1.15 -0.05
N ASN A 72 -8.48 0.03 0.15
CA ASN A 72 -7.84 -1.27 0.23
C ASN A 72 -8.82 -2.42 -0.01
N TYR A 73 -8.30 -3.53 -0.50
CA TYR A 73 -9.00 -4.81 -0.48
C TYR A 73 -8.52 -5.66 0.71
N ASP A 74 -9.46 -6.11 1.53
CA ASP A 74 -9.17 -7.02 2.65
C ASP A 74 -9.60 -8.45 2.27
N PRO A 75 -8.65 -9.36 2.01
CA PRO A 75 -8.95 -10.72 1.62
C PRO A 75 -9.59 -11.58 2.73
N ARG A 76 -9.43 -11.18 4.00
CA ARG A 76 -9.99 -11.92 5.14
C ARG A 76 -11.50 -11.71 5.27
N THR A 77 -11.93 -10.46 5.07
CA THR A 77 -13.35 -10.08 5.13
C THR A 77 -14.01 -10.07 3.76
N ARG A 78 -13.25 -10.26 2.68
CA ARG A 78 -13.65 -10.08 1.28
C ARG A 78 -14.36 -8.74 1.07
N ALA A 79 -13.75 -7.68 1.57
CA ALA A 79 -14.28 -6.34 1.50
C ALA A 79 -13.32 -5.40 0.77
N LEU A 80 -13.86 -4.67 -0.20
CA LEU A 80 -13.23 -3.54 -0.84
C LEU A 80 -13.60 -2.29 -0.05
N ARG A 81 -12.62 -1.64 0.56
CA ARG A 81 -12.84 -0.42 1.34
C ARG A 81 -12.42 0.80 0.53
N ILE A 82 -13.35 1.76 0.43
CA ILE A 82 -13.16 3.02 -0.29
C ILE A 82 -13.01 4.14 0.73
N SER A 83 -11.97 4.96 0.58
CA SER A 83 -11.67 6.05 1.48
C SER A 83 -12.77 7.13 1.46
N THR A 84 -13.16 7.63 2.64
CA THR A 84 -14.17 8.68 2.77
C THR A 84 -13.71 10.01 2.19
N GLY A 85 -12.41 10.26 2.07
CA GLY A 85 -11.88 11.38 1.31
C GLY A 85 -12.28 11.35 -0.17
N VAL A 86 -12.60 10.15 -0.70
CA VAL A 86 -13.16 9.95 -2.05
C VAL A 86 -14.69 9.95 -2.01
N ALA A 87 -15.30 9.37 -0.99
CA ALA A 87 -16.74 9.14 -0.90
C ALA A 87 -17.54 10.32 -0.30
N ALA A 88 -17.04 11.02 0.70
CA ALA A 88 -17.80 12.03 1.46
C ALA A 88 -18.18 13.27 0.64
N ARG A 89 -17.56 13.49 -0.51
CA ARG A 89 -17.85 14.64 -1.38
C ARG A 89 -18.92 14.41 -2.43
N GLN A 90 -19.38 13.17 -2.61
CA GLN A 90 -20.51 12.87 -3.49
C GLN A 90 -21.87 13.05 -2.80
N GLN A 91 -21.91 13.07 -1.46
CA GLN A 91 -23.14 13.29 -0.69
C GLN A 91 -23.46 14.76 -0.39
N ALA A 92 -22.56 15.69 -0.73
CA ALA A 92 -22.84 17.11 -0.64
C ALA A 92 -23.63 17.60 -1.86
N SER A 93 -24.81 17.02 -2.10
CA SER A 93 -25.84 17.65 -2.91
C SER A 93 -26.57 18.67 -2.02
N PRO A 94 -26.84 19.89 -2.47
CA PRO A 94 -27.33 20.97 -1.62
C PRO A 94 -28.82 20.92 -1.38
N LEU A 95 -29.36 19.84 -0.83
CA LEU A 95 -30.74 19.81 -0.33
C LEU A 95 -30.88 18.75 0.79
N GLY A 96 -30.94 19.24 2.03
CA GLY A 96 -31.42 18.40 3.12
C GLY A 96 -30.61 18.45 4.40
N GLY A 97 -30.83 19.47 5.15
CA GLY A 97 -31.01 19.67 6.59
C GLY A 97 -30.43 18.71 7.61
N ARG A 98 -29.57 19.28 8.40
CA ARG A 98 -29.46 19.31 9.89
C ARG A 98 -29.95 18.12 10.73
N LEU A 99 -29.09 17.94 11.73
CA LEU A 99 -29.23 17.39 13.09
C LEU A 99 -28.61 16.00 13.21
N GLY A 100 -27.57 15.80 13.93
CA GLY A 100 -27.30 16.03 15.31
C GLY A 100 -26.69 14.80 15.91
N GLY A 101 -25.68 14.90 16.73
CA GLY A 101 -25.33 13.81 17.63
C GLY A 101 -23.82 13.50 17.68
N SER A 102 -23.24 14.08 18.68
CA SER A 102 -21.87 13.91 19.18
C SER A 102 -21.56 12.55 19.81
N PRO A 103 -20.37 12.43 20.36
CA PRO A 103 -19.47 11.30 20.21
C PRO A 103 -19.31 10.55 21.52
N MET A 104 -19.05 9.29 21.47
CA MET A 104 -18.32 8.63 22.57
C MET A 104 -17.64 7.35 22.08
N GLY A 105 -16.35 7.34 22.16
CA GLY A 105 -15.42 6.46 22.77
C GLY A 105 -15.73 4.96 22.77
N GLY A 106 -15.06 4.22 21.88
CA GLY A 106 -14.87 2.79 22.01
C GLY A 106 -13.41 2.49 21.74
N LEU A 107 -12.69 2.10 22.79
CA LEU A 107 -11.37 1.47 22.70
C LEU A 107 -11.51 0.16 21.91
N GLY A 108 -11.44 0.26 20.60
CA GLY A 108 -11.43 -0.87 19.68
C GLY A 108 -10.02 -1.33 19.43
N ALA A 109 -9.84 -2.65 19.43
CA ALA A 109 -8.62 -3.39 19.18
C ALA A 109 -7.75 -2.81 18.03
N PRO A 110 -6.43 -3.03 18.04
CA PRO A 110 -5.52 -2.49 17.04
C PRO A 110 -5.90 -3.03 15.67
N THR A 111 -6.60 -2.19 14.89
CA THR A 111 -6.83 -2.43 13.48
C THR A 111 -5.46 -2.59 12.82
N GLN A 112 -5.27 -3.72 12.17
CA GLN A 112 -4.10 -3.98 11.34
C GLN A 112 -3.88 -2.79 10.40
N ARG A 113 -2.97 -1.92 10.78
CA ARG A 113 -2.30 -1.04 9.84
C ARG A 113 -1.55 -1.96 8.90
N GLY A 114 -2.19 -2.30 7.78
CA GLY A 114 -1.50 -2.94 6.69
C GLY A 114 -0.23 -2.14 6.41
N TYR A 115 0.83 -2.83 6.04
CA TYR A 115 2.11 -2.21 5.66
C TYR A 115 1.96 -1.36 4.39
N ALA A 116 1.10 -0.37 4.41
CA ALA A 116 1.16 0.79 3.55
C ALA A 116 2.16 1.76 4.19
N TYR A 117 3.43 1.39 4.16
CA TYR A 117 4.48 2.29 4.57
C TYR A 117 4.44 3.52 3.66
N GLY A 118 3.91 4.60 4.19
CA GLY A 118 4.29 5.94 3.78
C GLY A 118 3.41 6.68 2.78
N ALA A 119 2.42 6.10 2.11
CA ALA A 119 1.62 6.86 1.13
C ALA A 119 0.36 7.53 1.70
N SER A 120 -0.22 6.97 2.76
CA SER A 120 -1.56 7.36 3.25
C SER A 120 -1.64 8.64 4.08
N ALA A 121 -0.54 9.20 4.55
CA ALA A 121 -0.58 10.25 5.59
C ALA A 121 -0.52 11.70 5.09
N VAL A 122 -0.31 11.96 3.79
CA VAL A 122 0.09 13.33 3.37
C VAL A 122 -0.64 13.87 2.14
N LEU A 123 -1.61 13.15 1.57
CA LEU A 123 -2.28 13.61 0.37
C LEU A 123 -3.56 14.37 0.71
N GLY A 124 -3.57 15.65 0.35
CA GLY A 124 -4.73 16.50 0.43
C GLY A 124 -5.90 15.90 -0.34
N THR A 125 -7.10 16.09 0.20
CA THR A 125 -8.35 15.64 -0.42
C THR A 125 -8.55 16.32 -1.78
N ALA A 126 -8.52 15.56 -2.87
CA ALA A 126 -8.90 16.10 -4.18
C ALA A 126 -10.41 16.38 -4.21
N GLU A 127 -10.80 17.58 -4.65
CA GLU A 127 -12.19 17.94 -4.88
C GLU A 127 -12.79 17.05 -5.99
N PRO A 128 -14.01 16.50 -5.81
CA PRO A 128 -14.67 15.78 -6.90
C PRO A 128 -15.00 16.74 -8.04
N LEU A 129 -14.70 16.32 -9.25
CA LEU A 129 -14.95 17.07 -10.47
C LEU A 129 -16.46 16.99 -10.80
N ASN A 130 -17.27 17.86 -10.20
CA ASN A 130 -18.73 17.93 -10.46
C ASN A 130 -19.45 16.56 -10.34
N GLY A 131 -19.09 15.74 -9.36
CA GLY A 131 -19.68 14.41 -9.14
C GLY A 131 -19.10 13.29 -10.01
N ARG A 132 -18.08 13.58 -10.82
CA ARG A 132 -17.36 12.60 -11.65
C ARG A 132 -16.07 12.13 -10.97
N LEU A 133 -15.67 10.92 -11.27
CA LEU A 133 -14.39 10.37 -10.79
C LEU A 133 -13.22 11.00 -11.56
N SER A 134 -12.15 11.29 -10.85
CA SER A 134 -10.87 11.65 -11.47
C SER A 134 -10.13 10.40 -11.98
N VAL A 135 -9.20 10.60 -12.90
CA VAL A 135 -8.31 9.53 -13.39
C VAL A 135 -7.58 8.82 -12.24
N ALA A 136 -7.13 9.59 -11.24
CA ALA A 136 -6.44 9.02 -10.08
C ALA A 136 -7.36 8.12 -9.23
N GLN A 137 -8.60 8.54 -8.98
CA GLN A 137 -9.58 7.75 -8.23
C GLN A 137 -9.93 6.45 -8.96
N VAL A 138 -10.19 6.54 -10.25
CA VAL A 138 -10.46 5.36 -11.10
C VAL A 138 -9.30 4.37 -11.05
N ALA A 139 -8.06 4.85 -11.16
CA ALA A 139 -6.87 4.00 -11.11
C ALA A 139 -6.74 3.28 -9.76
N VAL A 140 -6.93 3.98 -8.62
CA VAL A 140 -6.82 3.39 -7.28
C VAL A 140 -7.93 2.36 -7.04
N ILE A 141 -9.20 2.70 -7.33
CA ILE A 141 -10.31 1.75 -7.14
C ILE A 141 -10.12 0.50 -8.00
N ALA A 142 -9.72 0.67 -9.27
CA ALA A 142 -9.46 -0.46 -10.15
C ALA A 142 -8.28 -1.33 -9.67
N HIS A 143 -7.27 -0.74 -9.02
CA HIS A 143 -6.17 -1.46 -8.40
C HIS A 143 -6.66 -2.38 -7.27
N GLU A 144 -7.51 -1.88 -6.39
CA GLU A 144 -8.09 -2.67 -5.30
C GLU A 144 -8.98 -3.81 -5.82
N VAL A 145 -9.73 -3.56 -6.91
CA VAL A 145 -10.45 -4.63 -7.63
C VAL A 145 -9.46 -5.65 -8.23
N GLY A 146 -8.29 -5.20 -8.69
CA GLY A 146 -7.21 -6.06 -9.13
C GLY A 146 -6.74 -7.03 -8.04
N HIS A 147 -6.62 -6.57 -6.78
CA HIS A 147 -6.33 -7.44 -5.64
C HIS A 147 -7.48 -8.40 -5.33
N ALA A 148 -8.74 -7.95 -5.43
CA ALA A 148 -9.90 -8.84 -5.26
C ALA A 148 -9.88 -9.96 -6.31
N GLN A 149 -9.55 -9.65 -7.56
CA GLN A 149 -9.43 -10.66 -8.63
C GLN A 149 -8.24 -11.61 -8.40
N GLN A 150 -7.08 -11.09 -7.94
CA GLN A 150 -5.94 -11.96 -7.58
C GLN A 150 -6.34 -12.97 -6.50
N HIS A 151 -7.06 -12.51 -5.48
CA HIS A 151 -7.54 -13.39 -4.41
C HIS A 151 -8.53 -14.44 -4.94
N ALA A 152 -9.51 -14.04 -5.74
CA ALA A 152 -10.52 -14.93 -6.30
C ALA A 152 -9.93 -15.95 -7.28
N SER A 153 -8.92 -15.55 -8.06
CA SER A 153 -8.22 -16.44 -8.99
C SER A 153 -7.14 -17.30 -8.33
N HIS A 154 -7.00 -17.28 -7.00
CA HIS A 154 -5.95 -17.99 -6.27
C HIS A 154 -4.55 -17.68 -6.81
N ASP A 155 -4.25 -16.40 -7.11
CA ASP A 155 -2.94 -15.98 -7.58
C ASP A 155 -1.83 -16.46 -6.64
N PRO A 156 -0.83 -17.24 -7.13
CA PRO A 156 0.16 -17.88 -6.26
C PRO A 156 0.98 -16.89 -5.44
N MET A 157 1.31 -15.72 -6.03
CA MET A 157 2.08 -14.69 -5.32
C MET A 157 1.25 -14.01 -4.24
N MET A 158 -0.04 -13.78 -4.48
CA MET A 158 -0.98 -13.26 -3.48
C MET A 158 -1.16 -14.26 -2.32
N ALA A 159 -1.31 -15.56 -2.61
CA ALA A 159 -1.42 -16.60 -1.60
C ALA A 159 -0.14 -16.71 -0.76
N LEU A 160 1.04 -16.71 -1.41
CA LEU A 160 2.34 -16.73 -0.74
C LEU A 160 2.53 -15.50 0.16
N ARG A 161 2.18 -14.29 -0.36
CA ARG A 161 2.21 -13.06 0.43
C ARG A 161 1.37 -13.19 1.71
N GLN A 162 0.14 -13.69 1.61
CA GLN A 162 -0.74 -13.86 2.76
C GLN A 162 -0.18 -14.82 3.80
N THR A 163 0.43 -15.91 3.37
CA THR A 163 1.03 -16.93 4.25
C THR A 163 2.24 -16.39 5.00
N ILE A 164 3.09 -15.59 4.35
CA ILE A 164 4.33 -15.10 4.97
C ILE A 164 4.13 -13.85 5.85
N VAL A 165 2.98 -13.16 5.74
CA VAL A 165 2.68 -11.93 6.53
C VAL A 165 2.96 -12.08 8.02
N PRO A 166 2.50 -13.12 8.76
CA PRO A 166 2.75 -13.20 10.20
C PRO A 166 4.25 -13.29 10.51
N VAL A 167 5.00 -14.10 9.75
CA VAL A 167 6.45 -14.25 9.93
C VAL A 167 7.18 -12.94 9.62
N ALA A 168 6.79 -12.26 8.55
CA ALA A 168 7.37 -10.96 8.18
C ALA A 168 7.08 -9.88 9.22
N GLN A 169 5.91 -9.90 9.86
CA GLN A 169 5.57 -8.98 10.95
C GLN A 169 6.48 -9.16 12.16
N PHE A 170 6.63 -10.40 12.61
CA PHE A 170 7.59 -10.71 13.69
C PHE A 170 9.00 -10.34 13.27
N GLY A 171 9.40 -10.69 12.04
CA GLY A 171 10.72 -10.41 11.51
C GLY A 171 11.05 -8.91 11.45
N SER A 172 10.13 -8.08 11.03
CA SER A 172 10.38 -6.63 10.95
C SER A 172 10.40 -5.94 12.32
N THR A 173 9.64 -6.44 13.29
CA THR A 173 9.47 -5.81 14.61
C THR A 173 10.51 -6.31 15.62
N LEU A 174 10.69 -7.62 15.70
CA LEU A 174 11.52 -8.24 16.75
C LEU A 174 12.98 -8.44 16.30
N ALA A 175 13.21 -8.73 15.01
CA ALA A 175 14.53 -9.06 14.49
C ALA A 175 15.61 -8.00 14.78
N PRO A 176 15.38 -6.68 14.58
CA PRO A 176 16.37 -5.67 14.88
C PRO A 176 16.84 -5.72 16.35
N TRP A 177 15.92 -5.94 17.27
CA TRP A 177 16.24 -6.05 18.70
C TRP A 177 17.04 -7.30 19.03
N LEU A 178 16.70 -8.45 18.43
CA LEU A 178 17.48 -9.69 18.59
C LEU A 178 18.89 -9.54 18.04
N ILE A 179 19.05 -8.90 16.88
CA ILE A 179 20.37 -8.67 16.27
C ILE A 179 21.20 -7.75 17.15
N ILE A 180 20.66 -6.60 17.57
CA ILE A 180 21.37 -5.63 18.39
C ILE A 180 21.75 -6.25 19.75
N ALA A 181 20.80 -6.91 20.43
CA ALA A 181 21.06 -7.56 21.71
C ALA A 181 22.11 -8.68 21.56
N GLY A 182 21.99 -9.51 20.51
CA GLY A 182 22.96 -10.58 20.26
C GLY A 182 24.37 -10.07 20.03
N VAL A 183 24.53 -9.00 19.25
CA VAL A 183 25.83 -8.36 19.01
C VAL A 183 26.38 -7.70 20.28
N PHE A 184 25.53 -6.96 21.02
CA PHE A 184 25.93 -6.26 22.25
C PHE A 184 26.34 -7.23 23.38
N LEU A 185 25.57 -8.30 23.57
CA LEU A 185 25.83 -9.34 24.58
C LEU A 185 26.86 -10.38 24.13
N ARG A 186 27.34 -10.29 22.88
CA ARG A 186 28.24 -11.25 22.22
C ARG A 186 27.64 -12.66 22.13
N ILE A 187 26.31 -12.76 22.03
CA ILE A 187 25.57 -14.01 21.81
C ILE A 187 25.26 -14.15 20.33
N THR A 188 26.21 -14.75 19.59
CA THR A 188 26.15 -14.85 18.12
C THR A 188 24.90 -15.57 17.64
N ASP A 189 24.46 -16.62 18.33
CA ASP A 189 23.26 -17.38 17.95
C ASP A 189 21.98 -16.54 18.05
N LEU A 190 21.89 -15.66 19.05
CA LEU A 190 20.77 -14.72 19.17
C LEU A 190 20.73 -13.73 18.00
N ALA A 191 21.90 -13.19 17.61
CA ALA A 191 22.00 -12.31 16.46
C ALA A 191 21.64 -13.01 15.14
N LEU A 192 22.03 -14.29 14.98
CA LEU A 192 21.68 -15.10 13.81
C LEU A 192 20.18 -15.39 13.73
N VAL A 193 19.54 -15.73 14.84
CA VAL A 193 18.08 -15.91 14.88
C VAL A 193 17.38 -14.63 14.42
N GLY A 194 17.80 -13.47 14.94
CA GLY A 194 17.28 -12.19 14.50
C GLY A 194 17.50 -11.97 12.98
N LEU A 195 18.68 -12.30 12.47
CA LEU A 195 19.00 -12.15 11.05
C LEU A 195 18.12 -13.03 10.15
N ILE A 196 17.82 -14.27 10.57
CA ILE A 196 16.91 -15.18 9.85
C ILE A 196 15.49 -14.61 9.82
N PHE A 197 14.97 -14.11 10.94
CA PHE A 197 13.67 -13.46 10.97
C PHE A 197 13.62 -12.20 10.09
N PHE A 198 14.70 -11.41 10.09
CA PHE A 198 14.77 -10.24 9.23
C PHE A 198 14.83 -10.61 7.75
N ALA A 199 15.52 -11.69 7.39
CA ALA A 199 15.55 -12.22 6.03
C ALA A 199 14.14 -12.55 5.53
N ALA A 200 13.28 -13.14 6.37
CA ALA A 200 11.88 -13.40 6.01
C ALA A 200 11.10 -12.10 5.72
N ALA A 201 11.35 -11.03 6.49
CA ALA A 201 10.77 -9.72 6.21
C ALA A 201 11.25 -9.14 4.87
N VAL A 202 12.53 -9.32 4.53
CA VAL A 202 13.08 -8.90 3.22
C VAL A 202 12.41 -9.69 2.09
N VAL A 203 12.34 -11.02 2.20
CA VAL A 203 11.68 -11.88 1.21
C VAL A 203 10.23 -11.45 1.00
N PHE A 204 9.50 -11.12 2.06
CA PHE A 204 8.15 -10.59 1.99
C PHE A 204 8.05 -9.33 1.12
N THR A 205 9.00 -8.38 1.24
CA THR A 205 8.97 -7.17 0.42
C THR A 205 9.14 -7.49 -1.07
N PHE A 206 10.00 -8.45 -1.42
CA PHE A 206 10.19 -8.89 -2.80
C PHE A 206 8.98 -9.65 -3.36
N ILE A 207 8.33 -10.50 -2.55
CA ILE A 207 7.10 -11.20 -2.95
C ILE A 207 5.95 -10.20 -3.17
N THR A 208 5.95 -9.11 -2.44
CA THR A 208 4.93 -8.05 -2.59
C THR A 208 5.01 -7.36 -3.95
N LEU A 209 6.20 -7.19 -4.55
CA LEU A 209 6.36 -6.50 -5.84
C LEU A 209 5.53 -7.12 -6.98
N PRO A 210 5.62 -8.44 -7.29
CA PRO A 210 4.81 -9.03 -8.35
C PRO A 210 3.31 -8.98 -8.06
N VAL A 211 2.88 -9.00 -6.80
CA VAL A 211 1.48 -8.83 -6.41
C VAL A 211 0.99 -7.44 -6.80
N GLU A 212 1.70 -6.40 -6.39
CA GLU A 212 1.33 -5.00 -6.64
C GLU A 212 1.37 -4.63 -8.14
N PHE A 213 2.41 -5.07 -8.85
CA PHE A 213 2.47 -4.89 -10.30
C PHE A 213 1.40 -5.71 -11.03
N GLY A 214 1.05 -6.88 -10.51
CA GLY A 214 -0.03 -7.71 -11.01
C GLY A 214 -1.39 -7.04 -10.87
N ALA A 215 -1.70 -6.48 -9.69
CA ALA A 215 -2.93 -5.72 -9.45
C ALA A 215 -3.01 -4.49 -10.37
N SER A 216 -1.91 -3.74 -10.51
CA SER A 216 -1.84 -2.57 -11.40
C SER A 216 -2.07 -2.92 -12.87
N ARG A 217 -1.54 -4.04 -13.36
CA ARG A 217 -1.81 -4.51 -14.74
C ARG A 217 -3.27 -4.88 -14.95
N ARG A 218 -3.89 -5.57 -13.97
CA ARG A 218 -5.32 -5.89 -14.01
C ARG A 218 -6.17 -4.61 -14.00
N ALA A 219 -5.83 -3.64 -13.15
CA ALA A 219 -6.50 -2.35 -13.10
C ALA A 219 -6.55 -1.67 -14.48
N LEU A 220 -5.42 -1.58 -15.18
CA LEU A 220 -5.37 -1.00 -16.52
C LEU A 220 -6.19 -1.78 -17.54
N ALA A 221 -6.20 -3.11 -17.44
CA ALA A 221 -7.03 -3.95 -18.31
C ALA A 221 -8.54 -3.76 -18.06
N PHE A 222 -8.95 -3.45 -16.83
CA PHE A 222 -10.37 -3.21 -16.51
C PHE A 222 -10.87 -1.86 -17.03
N VAL A 223 -10.06 -0.81 -16.92
CA VAL A 223 -10.50 0.55 -17.21
C VAL A 223 -10.37 0.95 -18.68
N GLY A 224 -9.52 0.26 -19.45
CA GLY A 224 -9.38 0.50 -20.89
C GLY A 224 -10.70 0.35 -21.66
N PRO A 225 -11.44 -0.77 -21.55
CA PRO A 225 -12.74 -0.97 -22.19
C PRO A 225 -13.83 0.02 -21.73
N MET A 226 -13.66 0.67 -20.58
CA MET A 226 -14.58 1.70 -20.06
C MET A 226 -14.33 3.10 -20.65
N GLY A 227 -13.46 3.23 -21.64
CA GLY A 227 -13.16 4.49 -22.29
C GLY A 227 -12.03 5.30 -21.65
N LEU A 228 -11.29 4.70 -20.70
CA LEU A 228 -10.08 5.33 -20.15
C LEU A 228 -8.91 5.13 -21.14
N THR A 229 -8.92 5.93 -22.22
CA THR A 229 -7.95 5.82 -23.31
C THR A 229 -7.13 7.10 -23.48
N GLY A 230 -6.06 7.03 -24.26
CA GLY A 230 -5.21 8.18 -24.58
C GLY A 230 -4.54 8.77 -23.33
N GLU A 231 -4.65 10.07 -23.12
CA GLU A 231 -4.02 10.78 -22.02
C GLU A 231 -4.50 10.28 -20.65
N ARG A 232 -5.78 9.90 -20.53
CA ARG A 232 -6.36 9.37 -19.29
C ARG A 232 -5.77 8.02 -18.91
N GLU A 233 -5.54 7.14 -19.88
CA GLU A 233 -4.85 5.86 -19.66
C GLU A 233 -3.40 6.08 -19.22
N VAL A 234 -2.69 7.00 -19.89
CA VAL A 234 -1.33 7.40 -19.47
C VAL A 234 -1.34 7.89 -18.04
N GLY A 235 -2.36 8.69 -17.66
CA GLY A 235 -2.53 9.17 -16.29
C GLY A 235 -2.72 8.05 -15.28
N ALA A 236 -3.63 7.12 -15.55
CA ALA A 236 -3.84 5.96 -14.70
C ALA A 236 -2.56 5.11 -14.54
N ARG A 237 -1.85 4.87 -15.63
CA ARG A 237 -0.55 4.15 -15.64
C ARG A 237 0.51 4.89 -14.81
N GLN A 238 0.54 6.23 -14.87
CA GLN A 238 1.46 7.02 -14.06
C GLN A 238 1.13 6.95 -12.56
N VAL A 239 -0.15 7.02 -12.19
CA VAL A 239 -0.60 6.90 -10.80
C VAL A 239 -0.21 5.53 -10.22
N LEU A 240 -0.55 4.46 -10.92
CA LEU A 240 -0.23 3.08 -10.52
C LEU A 240 1.28 2.83 -10.48
N GLY A 241 2.01 3.34 -11.47
CA GLY A 241 3.47 3.24 -11.50
C GLY A 241 4.14 4.02 -10.37
N ALA A 242 3.64 5.21 -10.02
CA ALA A 242 4.15 5.97 -8.89
C ALA A 242 3.93 5.22 -7.56
N ALA A 243 2.76 4.61 -7.36
CA ALA A 243 2.49 3.75 -6.21
C ALA A 243 3.44 2.53 -6.18
N GLY A 244 3.66 1.87 -7.32
CA GLY A 244 4.60 0.75 -7.46
C GLY A 244 6.02 1.07 -6.99
N TRP A 245 6.51 2.28 -7.24
CA TRP A 245 7.84 2.71 -6.78
C TRP A 245 8.00 2.77 -5.26
N THR A 246 6.92 2.92 -4.49
CA THR A 246 6.99 2.87 -3.01
C THR A 246 7.36 1.46 -2.53
N TYR A 247 6.86 0.43 -3.18
CA TYR A 247 7.21 -0.96 -2.87
C TYR A 247 8.65 -1.29 -3.28
N VAL A 248 9.11 -0.77 -4.42
CA VAL A 248 10.51 -0.90 -4.84
C VAL A 248 11.44 -0.22 -3.83
N ALA A 249 11.11 1.00 -3.38
CA ALA A 249 11.88 1.72 -2.37
C ALA A 249 11.95 0.93 -1.05
N ALA A 250 10.82 0.36 -0.59
CA ALA A 250 10.77 -0.45 0.62
C ALA A 250 11.64 -1.72 0.48
N ALA A 251 11.56 -2.44 -0.65
CA ALA A 251 12.34 -3.64 -0.88
C ALA A 251 13.84 -3.37 -0.92
N LEU A 252 14.27 -2.30 -1.60
CA LEU A 252 15.68 -1.89 -1.63
C LEU A 252 16.19 -1.46 -0.26
N THR A 253 15.41 -0.70 0.51
CA THR A 253 15.78 -0.29 1.87
C THR A 253 15.89 -1.50 2.80
N ALA A 254 14.96 -2.45 2.72
CA ALA A 254 15.01 -3.69 3.49
C ALA A 254 16.25 -4.53 3.14
N LEU A 255 16.58 -4.64 1.85
CA LEU A 255 17.79 -5.33 1.39
C LEU A 255 19.06 -4.67 1.91
N LEU A 256 19.19 -3.34 1.80
CA LEU A 256 20.36 -2.62 2.31
C LEU A 256 20.52 -2.81 3.83
N THR A 257 19.39 -2.76 4.56
CA THR A 257 19.39 -3.01 6.01
C THR A 257 19.82 -4.45 6.34
N PHE A 258 19.35 -5.42 5.57
CA PHE A 258 19.73 -6.83 5.72
C PHE A 258 21.22 -7.03 5.49
N LEU A 259 21.75 -6.48 4.40
CA LEU A 259 23.17 -6.59 4.09
C LEU A 259 24.04 -5.98 5.19
N TYR A 260 23.62 -4.85 5.73
CA TYR A 260 24.30 -4.24 6.87
C TYR A 260 24.29 -5.16 8.11
N TYR A 261 23.14 -5.70 8.50
CA TYR A 261 23.03 -6.62 9.65
C TYR A 261 23.81 -7.90 9.40
N PHE A 262 23.80 -8.42 8.19
CA PHE A 262 24.60 -9.59 7.82
C PHE A 262 26.11 -9.34 8.03
N MET A 263 26.62 -8.19 7.58
CA MET A 263 28.02 -7.80 7.81
C MET A 263 28.32 -7.57 9.28
N LEU A 264 27.39 -6.99 10.04
CA LEU A 264 27.53 -6.74 11.47
C LEU A 264 27.68 -8.05 12.25
N VAL A 265 26.80 -9.02 11.99
CA VAL A 265 26.83 -10.35 12.63
C VAL A 265 28.04 -11.15 12.20
N GLY A 266 28.43 -11.09 10.91
CA GLY A 266 29.63 -11.76 10.39
C GLY A 266 30.92 -11.19 10.98
N GLY A 267 30.98 -9.87 11.22
CA GLY A 267 32.13 -9.21 11.85
C GLY A 267 32.29 -9.50 13.34
N SER A 268 31.22 -9.86 14.03
CA SER A 268 31.25 -10.20 15.47
C SER A 268 31.80 -11.62 15.76
N ARG A 269 32.02 -12.43 14.72
CA ARG A 269 32.61 -13.77 14.82
C ARG A 269 34.15 -13.76 14.81
N ARG A 270 34.76 -12.62 14.55
CA ARG A 270 36.23 -12.44 14.60
C ARG A 270 36.61 -11.65 15.85
#